data_285cb9a0b713fb332c4ca15a97560db0
#
_entry.id   285cb9a0b713fb332c4ca15a97560db0
#
_cell.length_a   1.000
_cell.length_b   1.000
_cell.length_c   1.000
_cell.angle_alpha   90.00
_cell.angle_beta   90.00
_cell.angle_gamma   90.00
#
_symmetry.space_group_name_H-M   'P 1'
#
loop_
_entity.id
_entity.type
_entity.pdbx_description
1 polymer ?
#
loop_
_entity_poly.entity_id
_entity_poly.type
_entity_poly.pdbx_seq_one_letter_code
_entity_poly.pdbx_strand_id
1 'polypeptide(L)' 'MPTGPPVPKTILEALEQRLQKYSEVGEAAKKEGDLRKARRMGRIAKQYEDAIRLHKAGKPIPYDELPNPPGIVI' A
#
# COMPACT_ATOMS: atom_id res chain seq x y z
N MET A 1 -4.88 -8.76 23.55
CA MET A 1 -5.15 -8.44 22.14
C MET A 1 -4.12 -7.45 21.63
N PRO A 2 -3.51 -7.70 20.51
CA PRO A 2 -2.58 -6.74 19.96
C PRO A 2 -3.31 -5.46 19.56
N THR A 3 -2.70 -4.33 19.83
CA THR A 3 -3.28 -3.01 19.55
C THR A 3 -2.78 -2.43 18.24
N GLY A 4 -2.41 -3.21 17.30
CA GLY A 4 -1.94 -2.74 16.02
C GLY A 4 -2.56 -3.52 14.88
N PRO A 5 -2.27 -3.15 13.63
CA PRO A 5 -2.72 -3.94 12.50
C PRO A 5 -2.13 -5.35 12.57
N PRO A 6 -2.85 -6.36 12.10
CA PRO A 6 -2.33 -7.73 12.13
C PRO A 6 -1.08 -7.86 11.27
N VAL A 7 -0.18 -8.74 11.69
CA VAL A 7 1.01 -9.02 10.91
C VAL A 7 0.59 -9.77 9.64
N PRO A 8 1.00 -9.30 8.45
CA PRO A 8 0.62 -9.97 7.21
C PRO A 8 1.26 -11.36 7.14
N LYS A 9 0.46 -12.36 6.79
CA LYS A 9 0.91 -13.74 6.65
C LYS A 9 1.38 -14.07 5.25
N THR A 10 0.90 -13.33 4.27
CA THR A 10 1.21 -13.54 2.86
C THR A 10 1.59 -12.22 2.21
N ILE A 11 2.21 -12.32 1.04
CA ILE A 11 2.54 -11.13 0.25
C ILE A 11 1.27 -10.38 -0.11
N LEU A 12 0.21 -11.08 -0.47
CA LEU A 12 -1.07 -10.45 -0.80
C LEU A 12 -1.62 -9.64 0.37
N GLU A 13 -1.61 -10.21 1.56
CA GLU A 13 -2.04 -9.49 2.76
C GLU A 13 -1.20 -8.25 3.02
N ALA A 14 0.11 -8.36 2.83
CA ALA A 14 1.00 -7.22 3.00
C ALA A 14 0.69 -6.11 2.01
N LEU A 15 0.44 -6.45 0.76
CA LEU A 15 0.07 -5.48 -0.26
C LEU A 15 -1.27 -4.81 0.07
N GLU A 16 -2.24 -5.58 0.50
CA GLU A 16 -3.56 -5.05 0.84
C GLU A 16 -3.50 -4.12 2.05
N GLN A 17 -2.73 -4.47 3.07
CA GLN A 17 -2.56 -3.61 4.23
C GLN A 17 -1.93 -2.28 3.86
N ARG A 18 -0.92 -2.30 3.01
CA ARG A 18 -0.27 -1.07 2.59
C ARG A 18 -1.18 -0.23 1.71
N LEU A 19 -1.93 -0.86 0.83
CA LEU A 19 -2.91 -0.16 0.02
C LEU A 19 -3.92 0.57 0.90
N GLN A 20 -4.47 -0.11 1.89
CA GLN A 20 -5.42 0.48 2.81
C GLN A 20 -4.81 1.66 3.55
N LYS A 21 -3.61 1.49 4.06
CA LYS A 21 -2.93 2.54 4.81
C LYS A 21 -2.72 3.80 3.96
N TYR A 22 -2.21 3.65 2.77
CA TYR A 22 -1.96 4.80 1.90
C TYR A 22 -3.25 5.45 1.43
N SER A 23 -4.30 4.67 1.21
CA SER A 23 -5.61 5.21 0.87
C SER A 23 -6.18 6.05 2.00
N GLU A 24 -6.08 5.58 3.23
CA GLU A 24 -6.55 6.31 4.40
C GLU A 24 -5.78 7.61 4.61
N VAL A 25 -4.47 7.54 4.49
CA VAL A 25 -3.63 8.72 4.65
C VAL A 25 -3.91 9.75 3.56
N GLY A 26 -4.11 9.27 2.33
CA GLY A 26 -4.46 10.15 1.21
C GLY A 26 -5.80 10.85 1.41
N GLU A 27 -6.78 10.14 1.92
CA GLU A 27 -8.10 10.72 2.20
C GLU A 27 -8.03 11.74 3.34
N ALA A 28 -7.26 11.44 4.39
CA ALA A 28 -7.06 12.37 5.49
C ALA A 28 -6.38 13.65 5.01
N ALA A 29 -5.36 13.51 4.16
CA ALA A 29 -4.67 14.66 3.60
C ALA A 29 -5.61 15.53 2.76
N LYS A 30 -6.51 14.89 2.01
CA LYS A 30 -7.49 15.59 1.19
C LYS A 30 -8.45 16.40 2.06
N LYS A 31 -8.88 15.84 3.17
CA LYS A 31 -9.75 16.53 4.12
C LYS A 31 -9.07 17.73 4.75
N GLU A 32 -7.76 17.62 4.99
CA GLU A 32 -6.97 18.72 5.54
C GLU A 32 -6.61 19.78 4.51
N GLY A 33 -6.91 19.53 3.25
CA GLY A 33 -6.56 20.45 2.18
C GLY A 33 -5.14 20.29 1.65
N ASP A 34 -4.43 19.25 2.09
CA ASP A 34 -3.08 18.97 1.61
C ASP A 34 -3.13 18.14 0.33
N LEU A 35 -3.35 18.82 -0.78
CA LEU A 35 -3.52 18.17 -2.07
C LEU A 35 -2.26 17.50 -2.59
N ARG A 36 -1.09 18.03 -2.24
CA ARG A 36 0.17 17.41 -2.64
C ARG A 36 0.34 16.05 -2.01
N LYS A 37 0.11 15.98 -0.70
CA LYS A 37 0.20 14.72 0.03
C LYS A 37 -0.85 13.74 -0.46
N ALA A 38 -2.09 14.22 -0.69
CA ALA A 38 -3.16 13.39 -1.18
C ALA A 38 -2.81 12.76 -2.54
N ARG A 39 -2.24 13.55 -3.46
CA ARG A 39 -1.82 13.03 -4.76
C ARG A 39 -0.70 12.00 -4.63
N ARG A 40 0.28 12.27 -3.78
CA ARG A 40 1.39 11.35 -3.54
C ARG A 40 0.88 10.03 -2.98
N MET A 41 0.01 10.09 -1.99
CA MET A 41 -0.54 8.88 -1.38
C MET A 41 -1.42 8.11 -2.36
N GLY A 42 -2.20 8.81 -3.17
CA GLY A 42 -3.01 8.18 -4.21
C GLY A 42 -2.17 7.46 -5.26
N ARG A 43 -1.05 8.05 -5.63
CA ARG A 43 -0.12 7.44 -6.58
C ARG A 43 0.50 6.16 -6.01
N ILE A 44 0.91 6.20 -4.74
CA ILE A 44 1.46 5.03 -4.04
C ILE A 44 0.40 3.95 -3.91
N ALA A 45 -0.82 4.32 -3.53
CA ALA A 45 -1.92 3.37 -3.42
C ALA A 45 -2.18 2.66 -4.75
N LYS A 46 -2.13 3.40 -5.86
CA LYS A 46 -2.33 2.81 -7.19
C LYS A 46 -1.24 1.80 -7.52
N GLN A 47 0.01 2.08 -7.14
CA GLN A 47 1.10 1.13 -7.35
C GLN A 47 0.83 -0.18 -6.62
N TYR A 48 0.32 -0.12 -5.40
CA TYR A 48 -0.05 -1.32 -4.66
C TYR A 48 -1.26 -2.03 -5.25
N GLU A 49 -2.23 -1.29 -5.78
CA GLU A 49 -3.36 -1.90 -6.51
C GLU A 49 -2.87 -2.70 -7.71
N ASP A 50 -1.96 -2.13 -8.48
CA ASP A 50 -1.40 -2.81 -9.63
C ASP A 50 -0.62 -4.06 -9.21
N ALA A 51 0.15 -3.96 -8.12
CA ALA A 51 0.88 -5.10 -7.59
C ALA A 51 -0.05 -6.23 -7.17
N ILE A 52 -1.16 -5.90 -6.50
CA ILE A 52 -2.17 -6.89 -6.11
C ILE A 52 -2.76 -7.57 -7.33
N ARG A 53 -3.06 -6.78 -8.36
CA ARG A 53 -3.62 -7.31 -9.61
C ARG A 53 -2.67 -8.29 -10.27
N LEU A 54 -1.38 -7.93 -10.33
CA LEU A 54 -0.35 -8.80 -10.89
C LEU A 54 -0.21 -10.08 -10.09
N HIS A 55 -0.24 -9.97 -8.77
CA HIS A 55 -0.13 -11.13 -7.90
C HIS A 55 -1.29 -12.12 -8.14
N LYS A 56 -2.51 -11.59 -8.23
CA LYS A 56 -3.69 -12.43 -8.49
C LYS A 56 -3.66 -13.08 -9.88
N ALA A 57 -3.02 -12.41 -10.83
CA ALA A 57 -2.87 -12.94 -12.20
C ALA A 57 -1.69 -13.91 -12.32
N GLY A 58 -0.93 -14.13 -11.26
CA GLY A 58 0.23 -14.99 -11.28
C GLY A 58 1.43 -14.39 -12.01
N LYS A 59 1.44 -13.08 -12.19
CA LYS A 59 2.53 -12.38 -12.87
C LYS A 59 3.56 -11.87 -11.86
N PRO A 60 4.83 -11.67 -12.29
CA PRO A 60 5.84 -11.12 -11.40
C PRO A 60 5.51 -9.70 -10.99
N ILE A 61 5.80 -9.38 -9.73
CA ILE A 61 5.56 -8.06 -9.16
C ILE A 61 6.88 -7.28 -9.13
N PRO A 62 6.89 -6.02 -9.62
CA PRO A 62 8.09 -5.19 -9.55
C PRO A 62 8.28 -4.60 -8.15
N TYR A 63 8.74 -5.42 -7.23
CA TYR A 63 8.91 -5.01 -5.84
C TYR A 63 9.84 -3.83 -5.68
N ASP A 64 10.85 -3.72 -6.55
CA ASP A 64 11.82 -2.64 -6.51
C ASP A 64 11.19 -1.28 -6.81
N GLU A 65 10.07 -1.27 -7.49
CA GLU A 65 9.36 -0.04 -7.84
C GLU A 65 8.38 0.40 -6.76
N LEU A 66 8.08 -0.48 -5.81
CA LEU A 66 7.18 -0.14 -4.72
C LEU A 66 7.90 0.69 -3.67
N PRO A 67 7.25 1.75 -3.16
CA PRO A 67 7.90 2.65 -2.18
C PRO A 67 8.30 1.95 -0.88
N ASN A 68 7.59 0.90 -0.51
CA ASN A 68 7.85 0.18 0.72
C ASN A 68 7.53 -1.29 0.49
N PRO A 69 8.41 -2.00 -0.25
CA PRO A 69 8.10 -3.35 -0.70
C PRO A 69 7.91 -4.32 0.47
N PRO A 70 6.94 -5.26 0.34
CA PRO A 70 6.73 -6.27 1.35
C PRO A 70 7.97 -7.17 1.49
N GLY A 71 8.22 -7.62 2.71
CA GLY A 71 9.35 -8.51 2.97
C GLY A 71 10.62 -7.80 3.37
N ILE A 72 10.67 -6.47 3.26
CA ILE A 72 11.78 -5.70 3.78
C ILE A 72 11.50 -5.37 5.23
N VAL A 73 12.37 -5.82 6.10
CA VAL A 73 12.29 -5.49 7.52
C VAL A 73 12.94 -4.15 7.73
N ILE A 74 12.16 -3.24 8.21
CA ILE A 74 12.62 -1.89 8.50
C ILE A 74 12.79 -1.73 9.99
#